data_f1ead13e34786a0259c7118bc4440786
#
_entry.id   f1ead13e34786a0259c7118bc4440786
#
_cell.length_a   1.000
_cell.length_b   1.000
_cell.length_c   1.000
_cell.angle_alpha   90.00
_cell.angle_beta   90.00
_cell.angle_gamma   90.00
#
_symmetry.space_group_name_H-M   'P 1'
#
loop_
_entity.id
_entity.type
_entity.pdbx_description
1 polymer ?
#
loop_
_entity_poly.entity_id
_entity_poly.type
_entity_poly.pdbx_seq_one_letter_code
_entity_poly.pdbx_strand_id
1 'polypeptide(L)'
;MVQQPRSHSWLELIVSYFDRRLLWVFMLGCASGFPWVLIGSNMTGWLKDAGLSRAAIGYFGSVFAVYAINFLWAPLVDRVKLPILHSMLGQRRSWIFFCQSIVLVCTLLIAGVNPANNLMLTSMFALGIAIASATQDVAVDAFRIDTFPKSESTKLPQASAMAVVGWWTGYSLPGYFAFVNADSIGWNGVYYIMAGVVGLLMLFTLLVGEPHTQRDQLQQLAEERHQQVVSNPVLSWLTVTVLEPFIDFFRRNGFRVALTLLLFVFLFKIGEAFLGRMSIAFYKEIGFSNEQIGYYSKLLGWGITILCTLLGSLVNIKFGIVRGLMIGGIAMASSNLMFAWIAKVGPNEHLFLATLFVDNFTSAFSTVAFVSFLTLMTGQAFSATQYALLASLGNLGRTTIASFSGELADFLNDWSLFFILTAVMVIPSLVMLYSLRDDFTKMLENAKQYKEELPSEEKSDSKFVK
;
A
#
# COMPACT_ATOMS: atom_id res chain seq x y z
N MET A 1 1.79 37.70 0.98
CA MET A 1 0.89 37.48 -0.17
C MET A 1 0.73 35.99 -0.32
N VAL A 2 -0.42 35.44 0.06
CA VAL A 2 -0.73 34.03 -0.11
C VAL A 2 -0.92 33.81 -1.62
N GLN A 3 0.00 33.09 -2.26
CA GLN A 3 -0.17 32.66 -3.64
C GLN A 3 -1.40 31.75 -3.70
N GLN A 4 -2.44 32.24 -4.38
CA GLN A 4 -3.60 31.40 -4.72
C GLN A 4 -3.09 30.15 -5.45
N PRO A 5 -3.61 28.95 -5.12
CA PRO A 5 -3.24 27.74 -5.84
C PRO A 5 -3.55 27.95 -7.32
N ARG A 6 -2.54 27.83 -8.20
CA ARG A 6 -2.73 27.86 -9.64
C ARG A 6 -3.79 26.84 -10.01
N SER A 7 -4.86 27.29 -10.62
CA SER A 7 -5.89 26.41 -11.17
C SER A 7 -5.30 25.66 -12.36
N HIS A 8 -4.77 24.45 -12.10
CA HIS A 8 -4.33 23.58 -13.20
C HIS A 8 -5.51 23.24 -14.10
N SER A 9 -5.33 23.38 -15.40
CA SER A 9 -6.32 22.91 -16.37
C SER A 9 -6.38 21.37 -16.33
N TRP A 10 -7.52 20.77 -16.65
CA TRP A 10 -7.65 19.33 -16.71
C TRP A 10 -6.67 18.68 -17.70
N LEU A 11 -6.35 19.38 -18.79
CA LEU A 11 -5.39 18.93 -19.78
C LEU A 11 -3.97 18.87 -19.21
N GLU A 12 -3.54 19.89 -18.46
CA GLU A 12 -2.23 19.91 -17.79
C GLU A 12 -2.09 18.75 -16.80
N LEU A 13 -3.17 18.44 -16.07
CA LEU A 13 -3.20 17.33 -15.14
C LEU A 13 -3.05 15.98 -15.85
N ILE A 14 -3.71 15.78 -16.99
CA ILE A 14 -3.57 14.54 -17.79
C ILE A 14 -2.17 14.43 -18.37
N VAL A 15 -1.62 15.53 -18.91
CA VAL A 15 -0.26 15.56 -19.46
C VAL A 15 0.79 15.24 -18.38
N SER A 16 0.54 15.60 -17.13
CA SER A 16 1.45 15.33 -16.02
C SER A 16 1.65 13.83 -15.72
N TYR A 17 0.78 12.94 -16.21
CA TYR A 17 0.95 11.49 -16.13
C TYR A 17 2.02 10.92 -17.08
N PHE A 18 2.50 11.69 -18.06
CA PHE A 18 3.55 11.25 -18.98
C PHE A 18 4.98 11.41 -18.41
N ASP A 19 5.11 11.55 -17.08
CA ASP A 19 6.41 11.51 -16.40
C ASP A 19 6.93 10.07 -16.33
N ARG A 20 8.14 9.83 -16.86
CA ARG A 20 8.78 8.50 -16.87
C ARG A 20 8.89 7.88 -15.46
N ARG A 21 9.04 8.73 -14.43
CA ARG A 21 9.12 8.28 -13.03
C ARG A 21 7.82 7.60 -12.57
N LEU A 22 6.67 8.04 -13.10
CA LEU A 22 5.37 7.41 -12.80
C LEU A 22 5.28 6.00 -13.39
N LEU A 23 5.87 5.75 -14.56
CA LEU A 23 5.97 4.40 -15.11
C LEU A 23 6.84 3.50 -14.21
N TRP A 24 7.92 4.02 -13.63
CA TRP A 24 8.73 3.27 -12.67
C TRP A 24 7.91 2.87 -11.43
N VAL A 25 7.15 3.83 -10.88
CA VAL A 25 6.27 3.57 -9.72
C VAL A 25 5.19 2.54 -10.07
N PHE A 26 4.58 2.62 -11.25
CA PHE A 26 3.61 1.63 -11.72
C PHE A 26 4.21 0.22 -11.79
N MET A 27 5.37 0.05 -12.43
CA MET A 27 6.00 -1.25 -12.59
C MET A 27 6.48 -1.84 -11.26
N LEU A 28 7.02 -1.00 -10.36
CA LEU A 28 7.36 -1.42 -9.00
C LEU A 28 6.10 -1.74 -8.18
N GLY A 29 5.00 -1.04 -8.43
CA GLY A 29 3.69 -1.39 -7.91
C GLY A 29 3.24 -2.78 -8.36
N CYS A 30 3.42 -3.12 -9.66
CA CYS A 30 3.15 -4.47 -10.15
C CYS A 30 4.01 -5.52 -9.41
N ALA A 31 5.30 -5.22 -9.20
CA ALA A 31 6.20 -6.10 -8.45
C ALA A 31 5.77 -6.27 -6.98
N SER A 32 5.16 -5.26 -6.38
CA SER A 32 4.63 -5.29 -5.00
C SER A 32 3.33 -6.13 -4.91
N GLY A 33 2.40 -6.01 -5.87
CA GLY A 33 1.15 -6.77 -5.89
C GLY A 33 1.32 -8.25 -6.28
N PHE A 34 2.35 -8.56 -7.05
CA PHE A 34 2.55 -9.90 -7.63
C PHE A 34 2.77 -11.01 -6.58
N PRO A 35 3.59 -10.87 -5.53
CA PRO A 35 3.73 -11.92 -4.52
C PRO A 35 2.43 -12.23 -3.76
N TRP A 36 1.53 -11.24 -3.61
CA TRP A 36 0.24 -11.44 -2.97
C TRP A 36 -0.64 -12.43 -3.72
N VAL A 37 -0.58 -12.45 -5.06
CA VAL A 37 -1.32 -13.45 -5.84
C VAL A 37 -0.72 -14.83 -5.68
N LEU A 38 0.60 -14.95 -5.59
CA LEU A 38 1.29 -16.24 -5.42
C LEU A 38 0.87 -16.93 -4.13
N ILE A 39 1.00 -16.24 -2.97
CA ILE A 39 0.71 -16.82 -1.66
C ILE A 39 -0.76 -16.66 -1.23
N GLY A 40 -1.53 -15.85 -1.95
CA GLY A 40 -2.96 -15.61 -1.70
C GLY A 40 -3.85 -16.46 -2.57
N SER A 41 -4.47 -15.85 -3.59
CA SER A 41 -5.53 -16.49 -4.37
C SER A 41 -5.06 -17.75 -5.12
N ASN A 42 -3.89 -17.72 -5.75
CA ASN A 42 -3.38 -18.87 -6.49
C ASN A 42 -3.09 -20.05 -5.56
N MET A 43 -2.41 -19.79 -4.44
CA MET A 43 -2.13 -20.84 -3.45
C MET A 43 -3.42 -21.39 -2.84
N THR A 44 -4.37 -20.52 -2.51
CA THR A 44 -5.69 -20.95 -2.01
C THR A 44 -6.40 -21.86 -3.01
N GLY A 45 -6.38 -21.50 -4.31
CA GLY A 45 -6.90 -22.34 -5.38
C GLY A 45 -6.21 -23.70 -5.44
N TRP A 46 -4.88 -23.69 -5.47
CA TRP A 46 -4.08 -24.92 -5.53
C TRP A 46 -4.30 -25.84 -4.32
N LEU A 47 -4.28 -25.30 -3.09
CA LEU A 47 -4.53 -26.07 -1.87
C LEU A 47 -5.92 -26.71 -1.87
N LYS A 48 -6.92 -26.00 -2.39
CA LYS A 48 -8.28 -26.53 -2.53
C LYS A 48 -8.35 -27.66 -3.54
N ASP A 49 -7.74 -27.48 -4.72
CA ASP A 49 -7.69 -28.51 -5.77
C ASP A 49 -6.87 -29.73 -5.35
N ALA A 50 -5.86 -29.52 -4.50
CA ALA A 50 -5.09 -30.57 -3.84
C ALA A 50 -5.87 -31.32 -2.72
N GLY A 51 -7.13 -30.94 -2.47
CA GLY A 51 -8.01 -31.61 -1.51
C GLY A 51 -7.79 -31.25 -0.04
N LEU A 52 -7.08 -30.16 0.26
CA LEU A 52 -6.84 -29.75 1.65
C LEU A 52 -8.12 -29.18 2.30
N SER A 53 -8.22 -29.37 3.61
CA SER A 53 -9.35 -28.88 4.40
C SER A 53 -9.42 -27.35 4.46
N ARG A 54 -10.61 -26.79 4.66
CA ARG A 54 -10.81 -25.33 4.86
C ARG A 54 -9.97 -24.79 6.00
N ALA A 55 -9.82 -25.57 7.08
CA ALA A 55 -9.00 -25.20 8.22
C ALA A 55 -7.51 -25.08 7.83
N ALA A 56 -6.96 -26.05 7.06
CA ALA A 56 -5.58 -26.02 6.59
C ALA A 56 -5.33 -24.79 5.68
N ILE A 57 -6.27 -24.49 4.77
CA ILE A 57 -6.22 -23.30 3.91
C ILE A 57 -6.29 -22.01 4.75
N GLY A 58 -7.13 -21.98 5.77
CA GLY A 58 -7.23 -20.85 6.70
C GLY A 58 -5.92 -20.61 7.47
N TYR A 59 -5.32 -21.68 8.01
CA TYR A 59 -4.02 -21.59 8.69
C TYR A 59 -2.90 -21.15 7.77
N PHE A 60 -2.92 -21.58 6.51
CA PHE A 60 -1.97 -21.10 5.51
C PHE A 60 -2.04 -19.57 5.34
N GLY A 61 -3.21 -18.98 5.45
CA GLY A 61 -3.41 -17.52 5.43
C GLY A 61 -2.66 -16.76 6.52
N SER A 62 -2.17 -17.42 7.58
CA SER A 62 -1.36 -16.78 8.63
C SER A 62 -0.04 -16.19 8.13
N VAL A 63 0.47 -16.64 6.96
CA VAL A 63 1.67 -16.05 6.33
C VAL A 63 1.52 -14.55 6.06
N PHE A 64 0.30 -14.06 5.88
CA PHE A 64 0.04 -12.63 5.71
C PHE A 64 0.23 -11.78 6.97
N ALA A 65 0.35 -12.38 8.17
CA ALA A 65 0.63 -11.64 9.39
C ALA A 65 1.96 -10.87 9.33
N VAL A 66 2.90 -11.35 8.51
CA VAL A 66 4.20 -10.70 8.26
C VAL A 66 4.05 -9.25 7.78
N TYR A 67 3.02 -8.96 6.96
CA TYR A 67 2.78 -7.62 6.44
C TYR A 67 2.27 -6.63 7.50
N ALA A 68 1.72 -7.12 8.60
CA ALA A 68 1.28 -6.25 9.71
C ALA A 68 2.44 -5.84 10.62
N ILE A 69 3.56 -6.57 10.59
CA ILE A 69 4.71 -6.36 11.48
C ILE A 69 5.98 -5.92 10.75
N ASN A 70 5.92 -5.68 9.43
CA ASN A 70 7.09 -5.34 8.62
C ASN A 70 7.78 -4.03 9.05
N PHE A 71 7.07 -3.13 9.74
CA PHE A 71 7.64 -1.90 10.31
C PHE A 71 8.76 -2.18 11.33
N LEU A 72 8.78 -3.38 11.96
CA LEU A 72 9.80 -3.73 12.95
C LEU A 72 11.20 -3.84 12.34
N TRP A 73 11.30 -4.24 11.07
CA TRP A 73 12.59 -4.32 10.36
C TRP A 73 12.75 -3.31 9.22
N ALA A 74 11.75 -2.46 8.98
CA ALA A 74 11.86 -1.37 8.01
C ALA A 74 13.09 -0.45 8.24
N PRO A 75 13.54 -0.19 9.50
CA PRO A 75 14.78 0.54 9.74
C PRO A 75 16.01 -0.05 9.07
N LEU A 76 16.05 -1.37 8.88
CA LEU A 76 17.15 -2.03 8.17
C LEU A 76 17.18 -1.62 6.69
N VAL A 77 16.01 -1.47 6.05
CA VAL A 77 15.88 -1.04 4.66
C VAL A 77 16.35 0.40 4.47
N ASP A 78 16.20 1.25 5.50
CA ASP A 78 16.70 2.63 5.47
C ASP A 78 18.22 2.73 5.65
N ARG A 79 18.82 1.84 6.45
CA ARG A 79 20.19 2.02 6.96
C ARG A 79 21.21 1.01 6.45
N VAL A 80 20.79 -0.24 6.25
CA VAL A 80 21.73 -1.31 5.88
C VAL A 80 22.01 -1.26 4.38
N LYS A 81 23.28 -1.04 4.03
CA LYS A 81 23.80 -1.09 2.67
C LYS A 81 24.14 -2.54 2.32
N LEU A 82 23.37 -3.14 1.41
CA LEU A 82 23.61 -4.53 1.00
C LEU A 82 24.96 -4.65 0.29
N PRO A 83 25.87 -5.54 0.72
CA PRO A 83 27.18 -5.72 0.09
C PRO A 83 27.03 -5.96 -1.40
N ILE A 84 27.92 -5.38 -2.22
CA ILE A 84 27.96 -5.48 -3.69
C ILE A 84 26.72 -4.83 -4.36
N LEU A 85 25.50 -5.22 -3.99
CA LEU A 85 24.28 -4.73 -4.62
C LEU A 85 24.09 -3.22 -4.44
N HIS A 86 24.44 -2.68 -3.26
CA HIS A 86 24.33 -1.24 -3.00
C HIS A 86 25.22 -0.41 -3.92
N SER A 87 26.47 -0.85 -4.17
CA SER A 87 27.38 -0.14 -5.06
C SER A 87 26.93 -0.15 -6.53
N MET A 88 26.17 -1.18 -6.93
CA MET A 88 25.69 -1.34 -8.33
C MET A 88 24.33 -0.68 -8.56
N LEU A 89 23.45 -0.77 -7.60
CA LEU A 89 22.02 -0.43 -7.77
C LEU A 89 21.55 0.73 -6.88
N GLY A 90 22.33 1.17 -5.90
CA GLY A 90 21.89 2.12 -4.89
C GLY A 90 21.12 1.46 -3.75
N GLN A 91 20.54 2.25 -2.84
CA GLN A 91 19.92 1.73 -1.60
C GLN A 91 18.58 1.03 -1.85
N ARG A 92 17.66 1.68 -2.57
CA ARG A 92 16.29 1.16 -2.73
C ARG A 92 16.24 -0.02 -3.68
N ARG A 93 16.85 0.13 -4.83
CA ARG A 93 16.89 -0.91 -5.86
C ARG A 93 17.61 -2.17 -5.41
N SER A 94 18.67 -2.05 -4.60
CA SER A 94 19.39 -3.21 -4.06
C SER A 94 18.48 -4.06 -3.17
N TRP A 95 17.69 -3.44 -2.28
CA TRP A 95 16.73 -4.14 -1.45
C TRP A 95 15.60 -4.76 -2.26
N ILE A 96 15.04 -4.03 -3.23
CA ILE A 96 13.99 -4.54 -4.12
C ILE A 96 14.50 -5.77 -4.88
N PHE A 97 15.66 -5.67 -5.52
CA PHE A 97 16.24 -6.76 -6.29
C PHE A 97 16.58 -8.00 -5.42
N PHE A 98 17.13 -7.78 -4.23
CA PHE A 98 17.40 -8.85 -3.26
C PHE A 98 16.13 -9.59 -2.86
N CYS A 99 15.07 -8.86 -2.51
CA CYS A 99 13.78 -9.46 -2.15
C CYS A 99 13.15 -10.22 -3.33
N GLN A 100 13.19 -9.64 -4.54
CA GLN A 100 12.73 -10.32 -5.77
C GLN A 100 13.48 -11.61 -6.03
N SER A 101 14.79 -11.66 -5.73
CA SER A 101 15.59 -12.88 -5.89
C SER A 101 15.10 -13.99 -4.94
N ILE A 102 14.74 -13.65 -3.70
CA ILE A 102 14.16 -14.60 -2.75
C ILE A 102 12.78 -15.06 -3.22
N VAL A 103 11.93 -14.13 -3.68
CA VAL A 103 10.60 -14.46 -4.23
C VAL A 103 10.74 -15.40 -5.41
N LEU A 104 11.69 -15.15 -6.35
CA LEU A 104 11.96 -16.01 -7.49
C LEU A 104 12.34 -17.43 -7.07
N VAL A 105 13.33 -17.56 -6.18
CA VAL A 105 13.81 -18.85 -5.69
C VAL A 105 12.69 -19.61 -4.97
N CYS A 106 11.97 -18.97 -4.05
CA CYS A 106 10.88 -19.62 -3.33
C CYS A 106 9.73 -20.02 -4.28
N THR A 107 9.41 -19.22 -5.31
CA THR A 107 8.40 -19.56 -6.31
C THR A 107 8.81 -20.77 -7.14
N LEU A 108 10.07 -20.86 -7.56
CA LEU A 108 10.60 -22.03 -8.27
C LEU A 108 10.57 -23.30 -7.39
N LEU A 109 10.90 -23.15 -6.09
CA LEU A 109 10.86 -24.26 -5.15
C LEU A 109 9.41 -24.74 -4.90
N ILE A 110 8.45 -23.81 -4.77
CA ILE A 110 7.02 -24.15 -4.69
C ILE A 110 6.55 -24.87 -5.96
N ALA A 111 6.97 -24.39 -7.14
CA ALA A 111 6.62 -25.02 -8.41
C ALA A 111 7.04 -26.50 -8.51
N GLY A 112 8.09 -26.90 -7.80
CA GLY A 112 8.59 -28.29 -7.75
C GLY A 112 7.95 -29.17 -6.66
N VAL A 113 7.08 -28.63 -5.80
CA VAL A 113 6.48 -29.37 -4.67
C VAL A 113 4.99 -29.63 -4.93
N ASN A 114 4.50 -30.76 -4.41
CA ASN A 114 3.05 -31.00 -4.33
C ASN A 114 2.57 -30.65 -2.91
N PRO A 115 1.71 -29.63 -2.74
CA PRO A 115 1.23 -29.20 -1.43
C PRO A 115 0.47 -30.28 -0.64
N ALA A 116 -0.21 -31.20 -1.34
CA ALA A 116 -0.92 -32.31 -0.70
C ALA A 116 0.04 -33.25 0.07
N ASN A 117 1.26 -33.44 -0.44
CA ASN A 117 2.25 -34.35 0.15
C ASN A 117 3.20 -33.63 1.13
N ASN A 118 3.44 -32.32 0.93
CA ASN A 118 4.45 -31.55 1.66
C ASN A 118 3.95 -30.14 2.02
N LEU A 119 2.82 -30.06 2.76
CA LEU A 119 2.23 -28.80 3.16
C LEU A 119 3.20 -27.93 3.99
N MET A 120 3.98 -28.57 4.88
CA MET A 120 4.97 -27.86 5.72
C MET A 120 6.02 -27.15 4.87
N LEU A 121 6.58 -27.84 3.87
CA LEU A 121 7.60 -27.27 2.98
C LEU A 121 7.02 -26.16 2.10
N THR A 122 5.81 -26.35 1.58
CA THR A 122 5.09 -25.32 0.83
C THR A 122 4.85 -24.07 1.71
N SER A 123 4.46 -24.26 2.96
CA SER A 123 4.25 -23.16 3.93
C SER A 123 5.54 -22.41 4.25
N MET A 124 6.67 -23.12 4.37
CA MET A 124 7.98 -22.49 4.58
C MET A 124 8.40 -21.60 3.40
N PHE A 125 8.24 -22.08 2.17
CA PHE A 125 8.55 -21.28 0.99
C PHE A 125 7.58 -20.11 0.83
N ALA A 126 6.29 -20.30 1.11
CA ALA A 126 5.31 -19.23 1.11
C ALA A 126 5.61 -18.16 2.19
N LEU A 127 6.07 -18.57 3.36
CA LEU A 127 6.54 -17.64 4.38
C LEU A 127 7.79 -16.88 3.90
N GLY A 128 8.70 -17.55 3.20
CA GLY A 128 9.85 -16.90 2.55
C GLY A 128 9.42 -15.83 1.54
N ILE A 129 8.42 -16.13 0.69
CA ILE A 129 7.82 -15.14 -0.21
C ILE A 129 7.19 -14.00 0.58
N ALA A 130 6.42 -14.29 1.65
CA ALA A 130 5.75 -13.27 2.46
C ALA A 130 6.74 -12.30 3.11
N ILE A 131 7.83 -12.81 3.73
CA ILE A 131 8.88 -11.98 4.35
C ILE A 131 9.59 -11.12 3.30
N ALA A 132 9.99 -11.73 2.18
CA ALA A 132 10.67 -11.01 1.11
C ALA A 132 9.76 -9.95 0.49
N SER A 133 8.50 -10.28 0.22
CA SER A 133 7.52 -9.36 -0.33
C SER A 133 7.18 -8.22 0.62
N ALA A 134 6.96 -8.50 1.91
CA ALA A 134 6.71 -7.45 2.90
C ALA A 134 7.91 -6.50 3.05
N THR A 135 9.14 -7.00 2.90
CA THR A 135 10.36 -6.18 2.89
C THR A 135 10.49 -5.39 1.58
N GLN A 136 10.14 -6.01 0.44
CA GLN A 136 10.09 -5.36 -0.86
C GLN A 136 9.09 -4.21 -0.86
N ASP A 137 7.89 -4.39 -0.27
CA ASP A 137 6.87 -3.35 -0.18
C ASP A 137 7.40 -2.11 0.56
N VAL A 138 8.13 -2.31 1.66
CA VAL A 138 8.81 -1.22 2.39
C VAL A 138 9.80 -0.47 1.48
N ALA A 139 10.60 -1.20 0.69
CA ALA A 139 11.59 -0.60 -0.20
C ALA A 139 10.95 0.11 -1.41
N VAL A 140 9.87 -0.45 -1.97
CA VAL A 140 9.11 0.13 -3.11
C VAL A 140 8.38 1.40 -2.67
N ASP A 141 7.74 1.40 -1.51
CA ASP A 141 7.09 2.59 -0.98
C ASP A 141 8.09 3.71 -0.67
N ALA A 142 9.24 3.35 -0.08
CA ALA A 142 10.32 4.31 0.14
C ALA A 142 10.90 4.83 -1.18
N PHE A 143 11.08 3.98 -2.20
CA PHE A 143 11.49 4.40 -3.55
C PHE A 143 10.52 5.43 -4.13
N ARG A 144 9.20 5.19 -4.01
CA ARG A 144 8.17 6.13 -4.47
C ARG A 144 8.27 7.49 -3.77
N ILE A 145 8.46 7.48 -2.44
CA ILE A 145 8.60 8.69 -1.62
C ILE A 145 9.86 9.47 -2.01
N ASP A 146 10.98 8.74 -2.17
CA ASP A 146 12.27 9.31 -2.51
C ASP A 146 12.29 9.87 -3.96
N THR A 147 11.50 9.29 -4.88
CA THR A 147 11.38 9.72 -6.29
C THR A 147 10.62 11.04 -6.44
N PHE A 148 9.63 11.30 -5.57
CA PHE A 148 8.80 12.51 -5.61
C PHE A 148 8.94 13.30 -4.30
N PRO A 149 9.96 14.15 -4.20
CA PRO A 149 10.21 14.92 -2.99
C PRO A 149 9.07 15.90 -2.71
N LYS A 150 8.94 16.35 -1.45
CA LYS A 150 7.85 17.23 -1.00
C LYS A 150 7.75 18.54 -1.79
N SER A 151 8.83 19.00 -2.43
CA SER A 151 8.81 20.13 -3.37
C SER A 151 7.95 19.87 -4.61
N GLU A 152 7.78 18.59 -5.00
CA GLU A 152 6.89 18.16 -6.08
C GLU A 152 5.58 17.55 -5.51
N SER A 153 5.08 18.07 -4.39
CA SER A 153 3.89 17.56 -3.69
C SER A 153 2.64 17.47 -4.59
N THR A 154 2.57 18.25 -5.66
CA THR A 154 1.51 18.19 -6.67
C THR A 154 1.49 16.86 -7.44
N LYS A 155 2.63 16.15 -7.53
CA LYS A 155 2.76 14.84 -8.20
C LYS A 155 2.52 13.65 -7.28
N LEU A 156 2.42 13.85 -5.97
CA LEU A 156 2.22 12.75 -5.02
C LEU A 156 0.91 11.97 -5.23
N PRO A 157 -0.23 12.61 -5.55
CA PRO A 157 -1.45 11.87 -5.87
C PRO A 157 -1.30 10.99 -7.12
N GLN A 158 -0.59 11.46 -8.17
CA GLN A 158 -0.32 10.64 -9.35
C GLN A 158 0.60 9.44 -9.00
N ALA A 159 1.67 9.69 -8.25
CA ALA A 159 2.58 8.63 -7.81
C ALA A 159 1.85 7.58 -6.95
N SER A 160 0.97 8.02 -6.06
CA SER A 160 0.13 7.13 -5.25
C SER A 160 -0.85 6.34 -6.11
N ALA A 161 -1.49 7.00 -7.11
CA ALA A 161 -2.39 6.34 -8.04
C ALA A 161 -1.67 5.27 -8.86
N MET A 162 -0.48 5.60 -9.40
CA MET A 162 0.31 4.66 -10.20
C MET A 162 0.80 3.46 -9.38
N ALA A 163 1.14 3.65 -8.09
CA ALA A 163 1.46 2.56 -7.19
C ALA A 163 0.24 1.63 -6.96
N VAL A 164 -0.95 2.21 -6.70
CA VAL A 164 -2.19 1.45 -6.48
C VAL A 164 -2.61 0.71 -7.76
N VAL A 165 -2.59 1.38 -8.92
CA VAL A 165 -2.91 0.76 -10.22
C VAL A 165 -1.93 -0.36 -10.54
N GLY A 166 -0.63 -0.14 -10.29
CA GLY A 166 0.40 -1.15 -10.43
C GLY A 166 0.12 -2.37 -9.53
N TRP A 167 -0.15 -2.15 -8.25
CA TRP A 167 -0.43 -3.22 -7.29
C TRP A 167 -1.61 -4.09 -7.74
N TRP A 168 -2.74 -3.46 -8.10
CA TRP A 168 -3.91 -4.19 -8.59
C TRP A 168 -3.65 -4.91 -9.91
N THR A 169 -2.85 -4.34 -10.80
CA THR A 169 -2.47 -4.97 -12.07
C THR A 169 -1.58 -6.20 -11.83
N GLY A 170 -0.57 -6.06 -10.97
CA GLY A 170 0.32 -7.16 -10.58
C GLY A 170 -0.37 -8.28 -9.81
N TYR A 171 -1.46 -7.97 -9.10
CA TYR A 171 -2.29 -8.96 -8.41
C TYR A 171 -3.33 -9.62 -9.32
N SER A 172 -4.08 -8.82 -10.09
CA SER A 172 -5.29 -9.32 -10.77
C SER A 172 -4.99 -10.04 -12.08
N LEU A 173 -4.13 -9.49 -12.93
CA LEU A 173 -3.85 -10.09 -14.25
C LEU A 173 -3.13 -11.45 -14.15
N PRO A 174 -2.06 -11.60 -13.34
CA PRO A 174 -1.44 -12.92 -13.15
C PRO A 174 -2.38 -13.90 -12.44
N GLY A 175 -3.22 -13.42 -11.50
CA GLY A 175 -4.23 -14.25 -10.86
C GLY A 175 -5.26 -14.80 -11.85
N TYR A 176 -5.79 -13.94 -12.73
CA TYR A 176 -6.69 -14.36 -13.80
C TYR A 176 -6.03 -15.39 -14.70
N PHE A 177 -4.80 -15.13 -15.18
CA PHE A 177 -4.03 -16.06 -15.99
C PHE A 177 -3.86 -17.43 -15.31
N ALA A 178 -3.54 -17.43 -14.01
CA ALA A 178 -3.34 -18.64 -13.24
C ALA A 178 -4.60 -19.52 -13.22
N PHE A 179 -5.75 -18.95 -12.86
CA PHE A 179 -7.00 -19.71 -12.78
C PHE A 179 -7.49 -20.22 -14.12
N VAL A 180 -7.36 -19.44 -15.19
CA VAL A 180 -7.77 -19.87 -16.54
C VAL A 180 -6.91 -21.04 -17.07
N ASN A 181 -5.65 -21.11 -16.67
CA ASN A 181 -4.71 -22.08 -17.21
C ASN A 181 -4.41 -23.23 -16.23
N ALA A 182 -4.83 -23.17 -14.97
CA ALA A 182 -4.52 -24.19 -13.96
C ALA A 182 -4.99 -25.59 -14.36
N ASP A 183 -6.15 -25.72 -14.99
CA ASP A 183 -6.70 -27.01 -15.44
C ASP A 183 -5.93 -27.59 -16.62
N SER A 184 -5.33 -26.75 -17.47
CA SER A 184 -4.65 -27.20 -18.70
C SER A 184 -3.17 -27.51 -18.48
N ILE A 185 -2.44 -26.72 -17.71
CA ILE A 185 -0.98 -26.85 -17.47
C ILE A 185 -0.63 -27.29 -16.06
N GLY A 186 -1.63 -27.42 -15.18
CA GLY A 186 -1.45 -27.71 -13.77
C GLY A 186 -0.87 -26.56 -12.97
N TRP A 187 -1.09 -26.55 -11.66
CA TRP A 187 -0.58 -25.50 -10.78
C TRP A 187 0.95 -25.39 -10.77
N ASN A 188 1.67 -26.52 -10.86
CA ASN A 188 3.13 -26.51 -10.97
C ASN A 188 3.59 -25.71 -12.20
N GLY A 189 2.95 -25.97 -13.38
CA GLY A 189 3.21 -25.23 -14.61
C GLY A 189 2.91 -23.73 -14.48
N VAL A 190 1.78 -23.39 -13.84
CA VAL A 190 1.44 -22.00 -13.53
C VAL A 190 2.55 -21.33 -12.71
N TYR A 191 3.03 -21.97 -11.64
CA TYR A 191 4.07 -21.39 -10.80
C TYR A 191 5.42 -21.25 -11.51
N TYR A 192 5.79 -22.13 -12.44
CA TYR A 192 6.98 -21.94 -13.30
C TYR A 192 6.85 -20.71 -14.19
N ILE A 193 5.66 -20.48 -14.78
CA ILE A 193 5.39 -19.27 -15.58
C ILE A 193 5.44 -18.02 -14.68
N MET A 194 4.84 -18.09 -13.49
CA MET A 194 4.89 -16.99 -12.50
C MET A 194 6.33 -16.66 -12.09
N ALA A 195 7.20 -17.66 -11.92
CA ALA A 195 8.63 -17.43 -11.68
C ALA A 195 9.29 -16.65 -12.84
N GLY A 196 8.93 -16.97 -14.09
CA GLY A 196 9.36 -16.23 -15.28
C GLY A 196 8.92 -14.74 -15.21
N VAL A 197 7.69 -14.48 -14.76
CA VAL A 197 7.21 -13.09 -14.57
C VAL A 197 7.99 -12.36 -13.48
N VAL A 198 8.33 -13.03 -12.36
CA VAL A 198 9.23 -12.43 -11.34
C VAL A 198 10.59 -12.06 -11.97
N GLY A 199 11.15 -12.95 -12.81
CA GLY A 199 12.38 -12.67 -13.55
C GLY A 199 12.29 -11.43 -14.44
N LEU A 200 11.16 -11.23 -15.12
CA LEU A 200 10.91 -10.01 -15.92
C LEU A 200 10.82 -8.75 -15.03
N LEU A 201 10.16 -8.83 -13.87
CA LEU A 201 10.09 -7.73 -12.91
C LEU A 201 11.46 -7.39 -12.33
N MET A 202 12.33 -8.40 -12.10
CA MET A 202 13.72 -8.19 -11.70
C MET A 202 14.53 -7.45 -12.79
N LEU A 203 14.39 -7.85 -14.05
CA LEU A 203 15.03 -7.14 -15.17
C LEU A 203 14.58 -5.69 -15.24
N PHE A 204 13.28 -5.45 -15.02
CA PHE A 204 12.78 -4.08 -14.97
C PHE A 204 13.41 -3.28 -13.80
N THR A 205 13.56 -3.87 -12.61
CA THR A 205 14.22 -3.23 -11.46
C THR A 205 15.66 -2.80 -11.79
N LEU A 206 16.37 -3.53 -12.67
CA LEU A 206 17.70 -3.13 -13.15
C LEU A 206 17.67 -1.90 -14.07
N LEU A 207 16.56 -1.67 -14.78
CA LEU A 207 16.41 -0.56 -15.73
C LEU A 207 15.93 0.75 -15.07
N VAL A 208 15.31 0.66 -13.91
CA VAL A 208 14.83 1.82 -13.15
C VAL A 208 16.01 2.61 -12.60
N GLY A 209 15.94 3.96 -12.59
CA GLY A 209 16.95 4.81 -11.96
C GLY A 209 16.78 4.88 -10.44
N GLU A 210 17.90 4.83 -9.70
CA GLU A 210 17.85 5.08 -8.24
C GLU A 210 17.50 6.55 -7.97
N PRO A 211 16.59 6.85 -7.01
CA PRO A 211 16.27 8.23 -6.65
C PRO A 211 17.47 8.95 -6.02
N HIS A 212 17.74 10.15 -6.46
CA HIS A 212 18.73 11.02 -5.81
C HIS A 212 18.10 11.70 -4.58
N THR A 213 18.61 11.41 -3.39
CA THR A 213 18.09 11.95 -2.13
C THR A 213 19.22 12.46 -1.24
N GLN A 214 18.93 13.45 -0.39
CA GLN A 214 19.84 13.92 0.67
C GLN A 214 19.77 13.02 1.93
N ARG A 215 19.20 11.82 1.81
CA ARG A 215 18.97 10.92 2.93
C ARG A 215 20.24 10.63 3.72
N ASP A 216 21.34 10.28 3.05
CA ASP A 216 22.59 9.90 3.71
C ASP A 216 23.15 11.07 4.54
N GLN A 217 23.06 12.30 4.03
CA GLN A 217 23.44 13.50 4.77
C GLN A 217 22.55 13.75 6.00
N LEU A 218 21.23 13.60 5.83
CA LEU A 218 20.27 13.77 6.93
C LEU A 218 20.48 12.71 8.03
N GLN A 219 20.80 11.49 7.63
CA GLN A 219 21.11 10.41 8.56
C GLN A 219 22.44 10.63 9.28
N GLN A 220 23.45 11.12 8.60
CA GLN A 220 24.74 11.49 9.24
C GLN A 220 24.55 12.60 10.28
N LEU A 221 23.80 13.66 9.94
CA LEU A 221 23.47 14.73 10.89
C LEU A 221 22.70 14.21 12.12
N ALA A 222 21.86 13.19 11.95
CA ALA A 222 21.18 12.55 13.07
C ALA A 222 22.16 11.73 13.93
N GLU A 223 23.12 11.02 13.31
CA GLU A 223 24.16 10.29 14.02
C GLU A 223 25.09 11.20 14.81
N GLU A 224 25.56 12.30 14.22
CA GLU A 224 26.42 13.30 14.88
C GLU A 224 25.76 13.86 16.13
N ARG A 225 24.47 14.17 16.07
CA ARG A 225 23.69 14.62 17.24
C ARG A 225 23.65 13.57 18.35
N HIS A 226 23.51 12.30 18.01
CA HIS A 226 23.44 11.22 19.00
C HIS A 226 24.80 10.84 19.56
N GLN A 227 25.88 10.91 18.78
CA GLN A 227 27.25 10.67 19.26
C GLN A 227 27.70 11.67 20.33
N GLN A 228 27.16 12.89 20.33
CA GLN A 228 27.38 13.87 21.40
C GLN A 228 26.77 13.42 22.75
N VAL A 229 25.77 12.54 22.74
CA VAL A 229 25.03 12.09 23.92
C VAL A 229 25.42 10.65 24.32
N VAL A 230 25.74 9.80 23.34
CA VAL A 230 26.05 8.37 23.52
C VAL A 230 27.46 8.09 22.99
N SER A 231 28.40 7.85 23.89
CA SER A 231 29.81 7.63 23.54
C SER A 231 30.13 6.29 22.84
N ASN A 232 29.19 5.31 22.89
CA ASN A 232 29.36 4.01 22.24
C ASN A 232 28.84 4.06 20.80
N PRO A 233 29.69 3.87 19.75
CA PRO A 233 29.28 3.97 18.33
C PRO A 233 28.20 2.97 17.94
N VAL A 234 28.24 1.73 18.46
CA VAL A 234 27.27 0.68 18.16
C VAL A 234 25.90 1.04 18.75
N LEU A 235 25.89 1.51 19.99
CA LEU A 235 24.66 1.92 20.66
C LEU A 235 24.08 3.17 20.00
N SER A 236 24.90 4.13 19.60
CA SER A 236 24.50 5.30 18.83
C SER A 236 23.86 4.91 17.50
N TRP A 237 24.49 3.99 16.75
CA TRP A 237 23.96 3.49 15.49
C TRP A 237 22.61 2.78 15.67
N LEU A 238 22.48 1.92 16.69
CA LEU A 238 21.20 1.26 17.00
C LEU A 238 20.12 2.24 17.38
N THR A 239 20.43 3.25 18.20
CA THR A 239 19.48 4.28 18.60
C THR A 239 18.98 5.09 17.40
N VAL A 240 19.89 5.52 16.53
CA VAL A 240 19.52 6.26 15.32
C VAL A 240 18.75 5.38 14.34
N THR A 241 19.10 4.10 14.23
CA THR A 241 18.43 3.19 13.31
C THR A 241 17.00 2.86 13.76
N VAL A 242 16.80 2.60 15.06
CA VAL A 242 15.52 2.07 15.57
C VAL A 242 14.65 3.16 16.18
N LEU A 243 15.22 4.02 17.03
CA LEU A 243 14.43 4.99 17.82
C LEU A 243 14.26 6.34 17.12
N GLU A 244 15.29 6.83 16.43
CA GLU A 244 15.24 8.18 15.83
C GLU A 244 14.12 8.35 14.80
N PRO A 245 13.74 7.35 13.95
CA PRO A 245 12.60 7.50 13.06
C PRO A 245 11.29 7.80 13.79
N PHE A 246 11.09 7.20 14.96
CA PHE A 246 9.90 7.45 15.79
C PHE A 246 10.02 8.81 16.50
N ILE A 247 11.17 9.10 17.11
CA ILE A 247 11.43 10.38 17.78
C ILE A 247 11.27 11.53 16.79
N ASP A 248 11.83 11.42 15.58
CA ASP A 248 11.69 12.41 14.50
C ASP A 248 10.22 12.65 14.13
N PHE A 249 9.45 11.56 14.00
CA PHE A 249 8.02 11.66 13.70
C PHE A 249 7.25 12.44 14.76
N PHE A 250 7.47 12.13 16.05
CA PHE A 250 6.82 12.85 17.17
C PHE A 250 7.35 14.27 17.34
N ARG A 251 8.65 14.49 17.11
CA ARG A 251 9.27 15.83 17.20
C ARG A 251 8.75 16.78 16.15
N ARG A 252 8.64 16.32 14.89
CA ARG A 252 8.14 17.15 13.78
C ARG A 252 6.67 17.52 13.90
N ASN A 253 5.87 16.61 14.42
CA ASN A 253 4.42 16.75 14.43
C ASN A 253 3.86 17.23 15.78
N GLY A 254 4.68 17.16 16.86
CA GLY A 254 4.22 17.32 18.22
C GLY A 254 3.45 16.08 18.72
N PHE A 255 3.58 15.75 20.00
CA PHE A 255 3.05 14.50 20.56
C PHE A 255 1.54 14.34 20.37
N ARG A 256 0.76 15.38 20.65
CA ARG A 256 -0.71 15.36 20.55
C ARG A 256 -1.18 15.11 19.13
N VAL A 257 -0.63 15.86 18.17
CA VAL A 257 -1.02 15.75 16.75
C VAL A 257 -0.56 14.43 16.17
N ALA A 258 0.67 13.99 16.49
CA ALA A 258 1.19 12.68 16.05
C ALA A 258 0.31 11.53 16.54
N LEU A 259 -0.08 11.52 17.82
CA LEU A 259 -0.95 10.47 18.36
C LEU A 259 -2.34 10.48 17.71
N THR A 260 -2.92 11.65 17.49
CA THR A 260 -4.23 11.78 16.83
C THR A 260 -4.14 11.34 15.36
N LEU A 261 -3.03 11.62 14.68
CA LEU A 261 -2.78 11.16 13.33
C LEU A 261 -2.69 9.62 13.26
N LEU A 262 -1.98 8.99 14.20
CA LEU A 262 -1.91 7.54 14.28
C LEU A 262 -3.29 6.92 14.51
N LEU A 263 -4.09 7.50 15.39
CA LEU A 263 -5.47 7.06 15.63
C LEU A 263 -6.36 7.26 14.39
N PHE A 264 -6.22 8.37 13.68
CA PHE A 264 -6.91 8.61 12.41
C PHE A 264 -6.56 7.56 11.36
N VAL A 265 -5.27 7.26 11.17
CA VAL A 265 -4.78 6.24 10.24
C VAL A 265 -5.36 4.87 10.56
N PHE A 266 -5.43 4.52 11.84
CA PHE A 266 -6.00 3.27 12.31
C PHE A 266 -7.50 3.16 12.03
N LEU A 267 -8.26 4.24 12.24
CA LEU A 267 -9.73 4.24 12.14
C LEU A 267 -10.25 4.42 10.71
N PHE A 268 -9.52 5.12 9.84
CA PHE A 268 -10.06 5.61 8.57
C PHE A 268 -10.58 4.52 7.64
N LYS A 269 -9.95 3.35 7.62
CA LYS A 269 -10.30 2.23 6.73
C LYS A 269 -11.09 1.10 7.41
N ILE A 270 -11.51 1.24 8.67
CA ILE A 270 -12.19 0.16 9.41
C ILE A 270 -13.51 -0.24 8.76
N GLY A 271 -14.36 0.74 8.42
CA GLY A 271 -15.68 0.45 7.80
C GLY A 271 -15.56 -0.30 6.48
N GLU A 272 -14.62 0.10 5.61
CA GLU A 272 -14.30 -0.60 4.36
C GLU A 272 -13.76 -2.02 4.61
N ALA A 273 -12.97 -2.20 5.66
CA ALA A 273 -12.41 -3.50 6.01
C ALA A 273 -13.47 -4.51 6.45
N PHE A 274 -14.45 -4.08 7.27
CA PHE A 274 -15.58 -4.90 7.66
C PHE A 274 -16.44 -5.31 6.47
N LEU A 275 -16.79 -4.34 5.61
CA LEU A 275 -17.52 -4.60 4.36
C LEU A 275 -16.77 -5.58 3.48
N GLY A 276 -15.50 -5.32 3.20
CA GLY A 276 -14.69 -6.16 2.32
C GLY A 276 -14.52 -7.60 2.79
N ARG A 277 -14.47 -7.83 4.12
CA ARG A 277 -14.40 -9.17 4.70
C ARG A 277 -15.67 -9.97 4.49
N MET A 278 -16.83 -9.33 4.61
CA MET A 278 -18.13 -10.00 4.58
C MET A 278 -18.81 -9.96 3.21
N SER A 279 -18.29 -9.18 2.26
CA SER A 279 -18.92 -8.96 0.95
C SER A 279 -19.21 -10.25 0.19
N ILE A 280 -18.27 -11.19 0.12
CA ILE A 280 -18.44 -12.46 -0.62
C ILE A 280 -19.50 -13.35 0.05
N ALA A 281 -19.49 -13.46 1.40
CA ALA A 281 -20.49 -14.21 2.13
C ALA A 281 -21.89 -13.62 1.88
N PHE A 282 -21.99 -12.29 2.00
CA PHE A 282 -23.21 -11.55 1.70
C PHE A 282 -23.74 -11.81 0.28
N TYR A 283 -22.87 -11.69 -0.76
CA TYR A 283 -23.32 -11.91 -2.16
C TYR A 283 -23.91 -13.31 -2.36
N LYS A 284 -23.29 -14.32 -1.74
CA LYS A 284 -23.78 -15.70 -1.81
C LYS A 284 -25.10 -15.90 -1.09
N GLU A 285 -25.23 -15.32 0.10
CA GLU A 285 -26.43 -15.45 0.92
C GLU A 285 -27.65 -14.76 0.32
N ILE A 286 -27.46 -13.62 -0.36
CA ILE A 286 -28.58 -12.97 -1.06
C ILE A 286 -28.90 -13.59 -2.42
N GLY A 287 -28.09 -14.57 -2.90
CA GLY A 287 -28.43 -15.42 -4.04
C GLY A 287 -27.66 -15.13 -5.35
N PHE A 288 -26.54 -14.39 -5.32
CA PHE A 288 -25.68 -14.26 -6.51
C PHE A 288 -24.85 -15.50 -6.76
N SER A 289 -24.75 -15.90 -8.04
CA SER A 289 -23.94 -17.05 -8.46
C SER A 289 -22.45 -16.76 -8.35
N ASN A 290 -21.62 -17.83 -8.26
CA ASN A 290 -20.18 -17.71 -8.27
C ASN A 290 -19.67 -17.07 -9.58
N GLU A 291 -20.32 -17.33 -10.71
CA GLU A 291 -19.99 -16.75 -12.01
C GLU A 291 -20.22 -15.24 -12.02
N GLN A 292 -21.38 -14.78 -11.52
CA GLN A 292 -21.70 -13.36 -11.38
C GLN A 292 -20.71 -12.65 -10.46
N ILE A 293 -20.40 -13.24 -9.31
CA ILE A 293 -19.41 -12.72 -8.36
C ILE A 293 -18.03 -12.60 -9.02
N GLY A 294 -17.58 -13.64 -9.73
CA GLY A 294 -16.30 -13.67 -10.43
C GLY A 294 -16.20 -12.58 -11.51
N TYR A 295 -17.19 -12.51 -12.38
CA TYR A 295 -17.20 -11.56 -13.48
C TYR A 295 -17.29 -10.11 -12.99
N TYR A 296 -18.26 -9.81 -12.15
CA TYR A 296 -18.52 -8.42 -11.73
C TYR A 296 -17.52 -7.93 -10.69
N SER A 297 -17.20 -8.74 -9.67
CA SER A 297 -16.31 -8.32 -8.59
C SER A 297 -14.82 -8.38 -8.94
N LYS A 298 -14.40 -9.32 -9.81
CA LYS A 298 -12.96 -9.48 -10.13
C LYS A 298 -12.56 -8.80 -11.42
N LEU A 299 -13.11 -9.20 -12.55
CA LEU A 299 -12.66 -8.70 -13.84
C LEU A 299 -13.14 -7.27 -14.09
N LEU A 300 -14.45 -7.01 -13.97
CA LEU A 300 -15.01 -5.68 -14.16
C LEU A 300 -14.52 -4.72 -13.05
N GLY A 301 -14.49 -5.20 -11.81
CA GLY A 301 -13.98 -4.43 -10.67
C GLY A 301 -12.54 -3.96 -10.86
N TRP A 302 -11.65 -4.78 -11.44
CA TRP A 302 -10.28 -4.37 -11.77
C TRP A 302 -10.25 -3.16 -12.71
N GLY A 303 -10.97 -3.23 -13.83
CA GLY A 303 -11.03 -2.12 -14.80
C GLY A 303 -11.59 -0.84 -14.19
N ILE A 304 -12.67 -0.95 -13.41
CA ILE A 304 -13.27 0.18 -12.69
C ILE A 304 -12.29 0.76 -11.68
N THR A 305 -11.64 -0.07 -10.89
CA THR A 305 -10.66 0.38 -9.88
C THR A 305 -9.53 1.18 -10.52
N ILE A 306 -8.97 0.72 -11.65
CA ILE A 306 -7.94 1.47 -12.37
C ILE A 306 -8.44 2.84 -12.80
N LEU A 307 -9.55 2.89 -13.53
CA LEU A 307 -10.12 4.14 -14.02
C LEU A 307 -10.40 5.11 -12.87
N CYS A 308 -11.04 4.62 -11.82
CA CYS A 308 -11.43 5.42 -10.66
C CYS A 308 -10.23 5.87 -9.82
N THR A 309 -9.16 5.07 -9.75
CA THR A 309 -7.91 5.46 -9.09
C THR A 309 -7.26 6.65 -9.81
N LEU A 310 -7.22 6.61 -11.14
CA LEU A 310 -6.66 7.71 -11.93
C LEU A 310 -7.52 8.99 -11.81
N LEU A 311 -8.84 8.86 -11.93
CA LEU A 311 -9.76 9.99 -11.75
C LEU A 311 -9.70 10.56 -10.33
N GLY A 312 -9.63 9.70 -9.31
CA GLY A 312 -9.50 10.08 -7.91
C GLY A 312 -8.22 10.88 -7.65
N SER A 313 -7.11 10.51 -8.27
CA SER A 313 -5.87 11.28 -8.13
C SER A 313 -5.97 12.69 -8.73
N LEU A 314 -6.62 12.85 -9.88
CA LEU A 314 -6.85 14.17 -10.49
C LEU A 314 -7.68 15.09 -9.57
N VAL A 315 -8.70 14.54 -8.93
CA VAL A 315 -9.52 15.27 -7.94
C VAL A 315 -8.68 15.67 -6.74
N ASN A 316 -7.84 14.75 -6.21
CA ASN A 316 -6.96 15.04 -5.08
C ASN A 316 -5.93 16.13 -5.37
N ILE A 317 -5.41 16.20 -6.61
CA ILE A 317 -4.52 17.29 -7.04
C ILE A 317 -5.26 18.61 -7.04
N LYS A 318 -6.47 18.65 -7.62
CA LYS A 318 -7.25 19.88 -7.80
C LYS A 318 -7.76 20.44 -6.47
N PHE A 319 -8.28 19.59 -5.58
CA PHE A 319 -8.93 20.02 -4.34
C PHE A 319 -8.03 19.91 -3.11
N GLY A 320 -6.87 19.28 -3.23
CA GLY A 320 -5.95 19.01 -2.13
C GLY A 320 -6.28 17.72 -1.36
N ILE A 321 -5.28 17.15 -0.73
CA ILE A 321 -5.33 15.81 -0.13
C ILE A 321 -6.28 15.74 1.06
N VAL A 322 -6.30 16.77 1.94
CA VAL A 322 -7.20 16.79 3.12
C VAL A 322 -8.67 16.83 2.71
N ARG A 323 -9.01 17.66 1.71
CA ARG A 323 -10.38 17.67 1.15
C ARG A 323 -10.69 16.37 0.43
N GLY A 324 -9.72 15.81 -0.29
CA GLY A 324 -9.85 14.50 -0.91
C GLY A 324 -10.16 13.39 0.08
N LEU A 325 -9.47 13.34 1.23
CA LEU A 325 -9.77 12.40 2.31
C LEU A 325 -11.19 12.56 2.86
N MET A 326 -11.65 13.81 3.05
CA MET A 326 -13.00 14.09 3.54
C MET A 326 -14.05 13.61 2.55
N ILE A 327 -13.90 13.97 1.26
CA ILE A 327 -14.81 13.54 0.18
C ILE A 327 -14.78 12.01 0.06
N GLY A 328 -13.58 11.41 0.05
CA GLY A 328 -13.41 9.96 -0.04
C GLY A 328 -14.04 9.19 1.12
N GLY A 329 -13.89 9.68 2.34
CA GLY A 329 -14.48 9.06 3.53
C GLY A 329 -16.02 9.15 3.53
N ILE A 330 -16.59 10.31 3.18
CA ILE A 330 -18.05 10.47 3.04
C ILE A 330 -18.59 9.58 1.93
N ALA A 331 -17.94 9.55 0.77
CA ALA A 331 -18.33 8.72 -0.35
C ALA A 331 -18.27 7.22 0.00
N MET A 332 -17.23 6.79 0.72
CA MET A 332 -17.07 5.41 1.21
C MET A 332 -18.18 5.02 2.19
N ALA A 333 -18.53 5.91 3.14
CA ALA A 333 -19.69 5.67 4.02
C ALA A 333 -21.01 5.56 3.21
N SER A 334 -21.16 6.36 2.16
CA SER A 334 -22.33 6.32 1.28
C SER A 334 -22.38 5.05 0.44
N SER A 335 -21.24 4.50 -0.03
CA SER A 335 -21.22 3.21 -0.74
C SER A 335 -21.67 2.06 0.17
N ASN A 336 -21.26 2.06 1.45
CA ASN A 336 -21.69 1.07 2.41
C ASN A 336 -23.23 1.05 2.57
N LEU A 337 -23.90 2.21 2.46
CA LEU A 337 -25.37 2.28 2.49
C LEU A 337 -26.02 1.67 1.24
N MET A 338 -25.33 1.65 0.09
CA MET A 338 -25.83 0.93 -1.09
C MET A 338 -25.86 -0.58 -0.87
N PHE A 339 -24.88 -1.14 -0.12
CA PHE A 339 -24.93 -2.54 0.30
C PHE A 339 -26.09 -2.81 1.26
N ALA A 340 -26.38 -1.88 2.16
CA ALA A 340 -27.57 -1.99 3.01
C ALA A 340 -28.88 -1.98 2.19
N TRP A 341 -28.92 -1.23 1.10
CA TRP A 341 -30.07 -1.18 0.20
C TRP A 341 -30.25 -2.49 -0.57
N ILE A 342 -29.20 -3.02 -1.21
CA ILE A 342 -29.30 -4.30 -1.94
C ILE A 342 -29.62 -5.46 -0.99
N ALA A 343 -29.20 -5.42 0.27
CA ALA A 343 -29.57 -6.41 1.27
C ALA A 343 -31.10 -6.48 1.51
N LYS A 344 -31.82 -5.38 1.34
CA LYS A 344 -33.29 -5.32 1.45
C LYS A 344 -34.01 -5.66 0.16
N VAL A 345 -33.43 -5.29 -0.99
CA VAL A 345 -34.05 -5.52 -2.31
C VAL A 345 -33.89 -6.97 -2.76
N GLY A 346 -32.80 -7.62 -2.33
CA GLY A 346 -32.42 -8.96 -2.78
C GLY A 346 -31.54 -8.95 -4.04
N PRO A 347 -31.38 -10.09 -4.75
CA PRO A 347 -30.42 -10.28 -5.83
C PRO A 347 -30.85 -9.56 -7.11
N ASN A 348 -30.71 -8.25 -7.13
CA ASN A 348 -30.95 -7.41 -8.30
C ASN A 348 -29.61 -7.09 -8.98
N GLU A 349 -29.42 -7.59 -10.21
CA GLU A 349 -28.15 -7.49 -10.95
C GLU A 349 -27.76 -6.04 -11.27
N HIS A 350 -28.71 -5.20 -11.68
CA HIS A 350 -28.44 -3.80 -11.98
C HIS A 350 -28.03 -3.01 -10.73
N LEU A 351 -28.71 -3.26 -9.61
CA LEU A 351 -28.37 -2.64 -8.33
C LEU A 351 -27.02 -3.14 -7.83
N PHE A 352 -26.71 -4.42 -8.04
CA PHE A 352 -25.41 -5.01 -7.68
C PHE A 352 -24.26 -4.36 -8.47
N LEU A 353 -24.42 -4.22 -9.80
CA LEU A 353 -23.44 -3.52 -10.64
C LEU A 353 -23.24 -2.06 -10.22
N ALA A 354 -24.33 -1.34 -9.97
CA ALA A 354 -24.26 0.05 -9.50
C ALA A 354 -23.55 0.14 -8.14
N THR A 355 -23.86 -0.78 -7.21
CA THR A 355 -23.21 -0.85 -5.89
C THR A 355 -21.71 -1.10 -6.00
N LEU A 356 -21.31 -2.09 -6.80
CA LEU A 356 -19.89 -2.40 -7.04
C LEU A 356 -19.16 -1.25 -7.73
N PHE A 357 -19.80 -0.58 -8.69
CA PHE A 357 -19.21 0.58 -9.35
C PHE A 357 -18.93 1.70 -8.35
N VAL A 358 -19.95 2.08 -7.56
CA VAL A 358 -19.82 3.15 -6.57
C VAL A 358 -18.79 2.77 -5.50
N ASP A 359 -18.80 1.53 -5.03
CA ASP A 359 -17.85 1.04 -4.03
C ASP A 359 -16.41 1.07 -4.54
N ASN A 360 -16.13 0.52 -5.71
CA ASN A 360 -14.79 0.58 -6.32
C ASN A 360 -14.35 2.03 -6.58
N PHE A 361 -15.27 2.90 -7.02
CA PHE A 361 -14.97 4.32 -7.21
C PHE A 361 -14.54 4.99 -5.89
N THR A 362 -15.36 4.86 -4.86
CA THR A 362 -15.13 5.52 -3.56
C THR A 362 -13.93 4.94 -2.84
N SER A 363 -13.73 3.63 -2.91
CA SER A 363 -12.58 2.94 -2.35
C SER A 363 -11.27 3.35 -3.03
N ALA A 364 -11.23 3.34 -4.37
CA ALA A 364 -10.07 3.78 -5.13
C ALA A 364 -9.72 5.25 -4.85
N PHE A 365 -10.72 6.13 -4.87
CA PHE A 365 -10.57 7.55 -4.59
C PHE A 365 -10.01 7.80 -3.17
N SER A 366 -10.63 7.18 -2.16
CA SER A 366 -10.20 7.32 -0.76
C SER A 366 -8.80 6.76 -0.53
N THR A 367 -8.45 5.65 -1.21
CA THR A 367 -7.14 5.01 -1.11
C THR A 367 -6.03 5.90 -1.66
N VAL A 368 -6.23 6.53 -2.82
CA VAL A 368 -5.23 7.46 -3.38
C VAL A 368 -5.00 8.66 -2.46
N ALA A 369 -6.08 9.23 -1.91
CA ALA A 369 -5.99 10.34 -0.95
C ALA A 369 -5.24 9.90 0.31
N PHE A 370 -5.54 8.71 0.84
CA PHE A 370 -4.94 8.16 2.04
C PHE A 370 -3.44 7.86 1.85
N VAL A 371 -3.06 7.17 0.77
CA VAL A 371 -1.65 6.88 0.45
C VAL A 371 -0.85 8.17 0.24
N SER A 372 -1.44 9.15 -0.44
CA SER A 372 -0.81 10.47 -0.63
C SER A 372 -0.62 11.20 0.71
N PHE A 373 -1.60 11.11 1.60
CA PHE A 373 -1.54 11.67 2.95
C PHE A 373 -0.43 11.02 3.79
N LEU A 374 -0.36 9.68 3.82
CA LEU A 374 0.71 8.96 4.53
C LEU A 374 2.09 9.37 4.00
N THR A 375 2.23 9.49 2.68
CA THR A 375 3.47 9.92 2.03
C THR A 375 3.92 11.30 2.49
N LEU A 376 2.99 12.25 2.59
CA LEU A 376 3.30 13.61 3.06
C LEU A 376 3.70 13.67 4.54
N MET A 377 3.14 12.77 5.37
CA MET A 377 3.48 12.68 6.78
C MET A 377 4.85 12.05 7.03
N THR A 378 5.41 11.36 6.04
CA THR A 378 6.69 10.66 6.12
C THR A 378 7.87 11.62 5.92
N GLY A 379 8.92 11.47 6.75
CA GLY A 379 10.18 12.22 6.63
C GLY A 379 11.12 11.62 5.58
N GLN A 380 11.96 12.44 4.95
CA GLN A 380 12.89 11.95 3.92
C GLN A 380 14.06 11.14 4.50
N ALA A 381 14.50 11.44 5.72
CA ALA A 381 15.63 10.73 6.35
C ALA A 381 15.31 9.25 6.63
N PHE A 382 14.04 8.96 6.98
CA PHE A 382 13.58 7.64 7.42
C PHE A 382 12.29 7.25 6.69
N SER A 383 12.26 7.41 5.36
CA SER A 383 11.04 7.26 4.55
C SER A 383 10.48 5.83 4.62
N ALA A 384 11.34 4.80 4.57
CA ALA A 384 10.92 3.41 4.67
C ALA A 384 10.29 3.11 6.04
N THR A 385 10.96 3.49 7.12
CA THR A 385 10.51 3.19 8.49
C THR A 385 9.22 3.91 8.83
N GLN A 386 9.15 5.22 8.58
CA GLN A 386 7.98 6.02 8.94
C GLN A 386 6.75 5.66 8.09
N TYR A 387 6.93 5.45 6.80
CA TYR A 387 5.82 5.01 5.94
C TYR A 387 5.35 3.61 6.32
N ALA A 388 6.26 2.66 6.54
CA ALA A 388 5.92 1.31 6.96
C ALA A 388 5.16 1.30 8.30
N LEU A 389 5.55 2.14 9.26
CA LEU A 389 4.82 2.29 10.52
C LEU A 389 3.37 2.74 10.28
N LEU A 390 3.17 3.80 9.51
CA LEU A 390 1.84 4.33 9.21
C LEU A 390 0.99 3.33 8.41
N ALA A 391 1.57 2.69 7.40
CA ALA A 391 0.89 1.70 6.57
C ALA A 391 0.54 0.43 7.37
N SER A 392 1.47 -0.07 8.22
CA SER A 392 1.22 -1.21 9.10
C SER A 392 0.13 -0.92 10.11
N LEU A 393 0.10 0.28 10.67
CA LEU A 393 -0.97 0.70 11.59
C LEU A 393 -2.34 0.72 10.92
N GLY A 394 -2.43 1.23 9.68
CA GLY A 394 -3.64 1.16 8.87
C GLY A 394 -4.07 -0.28 8.57
N ASN A 395 -3.09 -1.15 8.25
CA ASN A 395 -3.35 -2.57 8.01
C ASN A 395 -3.73 -3.32 9.29
N LEU A 396 -3.14 -2.98 10.44
CA LEU A 396 -3.46 -3.59 11.73
C LEU A 396 -4.95 -3.40 12.07
N GLY A 397 -5.48 -2.18 11.91
CA GLY A 397 -6.91 -1.91 12.08
C GLY A 397 -7.78 -2.76 11.16
N ARG A 398 -7.38 -2.89 9.88
CA ARG A 398 -8.09 -3.71 8.89
C ARG A 398 -8.03 -5.22 9.16
N THR A 399 -6.93 -5.73 9.69
CA THR A 399 -6.74 -7.18 9.89
C THR A 399 -7.25 -7.65 11.23
N THR A 400 -6.98 -6.92 12.32
CA THR A 400 -7.35 -7.33 13.68
C THR A 400 -8.82 -7.02 13.98
N ILE A 401 -9.26 -5.78 13.79
CA ILE A 401 -10.62 -5.40 14.12
C ILE A 401 -11.62 -6.01 13.14
N ALA A 402 -11.31 -6.00 11.83
CA ALA A 402 -12.19 -6.61 10.83
C ALA A 402 -12.28 -8.14 10.93
N SER A 403 -11.42 -8.82 11.68
CA SER A 403 -11.60 -10.25 11.96
C SER A 403 -12.89 -10.55 12.73
N PHE A 404 -13.35 -9.61 13.55
CA PHE A 404 -14.63 -9.70 14.28
C PHE A 404 -15.86 -9.40 13.43
N SER A 405 -15.70 -9.10 12.13
CA SER A 405 -16.82 -8.75 11.24
C SER A 405 -17.82 -9.90 11.07
N GLY A 406 -17.35 -11.16 11.08
CA GLY A 406 -18.22 -12.33 11.02
C GLY A 406 -19.09 -12.46 12.27
N GLU A 407 -18.49 -12.36 13.47
CA GLU A 407 -19.22 -12.40 14.74
C GLU A 407 -20.24 -11.26 14.83
N LEU A 408 -19.89 -10.07 14.33
CA LEU A 408 -20.81 -8.94 14.28
C LEU A 408 -21.97 -9.20 13.32
N ALA A 409 -21.71 -9.79 12.15
CA ALA A 409 -22.76 -10.13 11.18
C ALA A 409 -23.71 -11.19 11.76
N ASP A 410 -23.19 -12.22 12.43
CA ASP A 410 -23.97 -13.26 13.10
C ASP A 410 -24.79 -12.69 14.26
N PHE A 411 -24.21 -11.80 15.08
CA PHE A 411 -24.90 -11.14 16.18
C PHE A 411 -26.07 -10.26 15.71
N LEU A 412 -25.87 -9.51 14.63
CA LEU A 412 -26.92 -8.63 14.08
C LEU A 412 -28.01 -9.41 13.33
N ASN A 413 -27.64 -10.53 12.73
CA ASN A 413 -28.50 -11.38 11.89
C ASN A 413 -29.33 -10.60 10.84
N ASP A 414 -28.83 -9.45 10.41
CA ASP A 414 -29.40 -8.54 9.41
C ASP A 414 -28.30 -7.84 8.63
N TRP A 415 -28.13 -8.20 7.37
CA TRP A 415 -27.12 -7.62 6.49
C TRP A 415 -27.30 -6.11 6.29
N SER A 416 -28.54 -5.64 6.22
CA SER A 416 -28.78 -4.19 6.05
C SER A 416 -28.27 -3.42 7.27
N LEU A 417 -28.56 -3.91 8.48
CA LEU A 417 -28.08 -3.29 9.72
C LEU A 417 -26.54 -3.37 9.83
N PHE A 418 -25.96 -4.50 9.42
CA PHE A 418 -24.50 -4.68 9.36
C PHE A 418 -23.85 -3.59 8.49
N PHE A 419 -24.33 -3.38 7.27
CA PHE A 419 -23.76 -2.37 6.36
C PHE A 419 -24.03 -0.93 6.81
N ILE A 420 -25.15 -0.64 7.44
CA ILE A 420 -25.39 0.66 8.08
C ILE A 420 -24.35 0.90 9.19
N LEU A 421 -24.05 -0.11 10.00
CA LEU A 421 -23.06 0.01 11.06
C LEU A 421 -21.65 0.23 10.49
N THR A 422 -21.27 -0.45 9.39
CA THR A 422 -19.99 -0.20 8.73
C THR A 422 -19.88 1.22 8.18
N ALA A 423 -20.98 1.82 7.71
CA ALA A 423 -21.01 3.24 7.32
C ALA A 423 -20.81 4.17 8.54
N VAL A 424 -21.43 3.86 9.68
CA VAL A 424 -21.29 4.61 10.94
C VAL A 424 -19.85 4.52 11.48
N MET A 425 -19.17 3.39 11.31
CA MET A 425 -17.76 3.20 11.73
C MET A 425 -16.78 4.19 11.07
N VAL A 426 -17.14 4.81 9.94
CA VAL A 426 -16.32 5.82 9.27
C VAL A 426 -16.44 7.19 9.96
N ILE A 427 -17.54 7.48 10.65
CA ILE A 427 -17.84 8.80 11.23
C ILE A 427 -16.75 9.30 12.20
N PRO A 428 -16.23 8.47 13.15
CA PRO A 428 -15.19 8.95 14.06
C PRO A 428 -13.96 9.48 13.34
N SER A 429 -13.51 8.81 12.28
CA SER A 429 -12.37 9.27 11.48
C SER A 429 -12.66 10.56 10.71
N LEU A 430 -13.88 10.74 10.21
CA LEU A 430 -14.31 11.99 9.56
C LEU A 430 -14.39 13.17 10.53
N VAL A 431 -14.90 12.93 11.74
CA VAL A 431 -14.94 13.96 12.81
C VAL A 431 -13.51 14.36 13.20
N MET A 432 -12.60 13.38 13.34
CA MET A 432 -11.19 13.68 13.62
C MET A 432 -10.56 14.48 12.48
N LEU A 433 -10.78 14.09 11.23
CA LEU A 433 -10.25 14.78 10.06
C LEU A 433 -10.77 16.23 9.96
N TYR A 434 -12.05 16.43 10.26
CA TYR A 434 -12.66 17.77 10.30
C TYR A 434 -12.07 18.63 11.40
N SER A 435 -11.93 18.08 12.61
CA SER A 435 -11.39 18.79 13.79
C SER A 435 -9.92 19.18 13.61
N LEU A 436 -9.15 18.36 12.90
CA LEU A 436 -7.71 18.54 12.70
C LEU A 436 -7.35 19.12 11.33
N ARG A 437 -8.33 19.50 10.52
CA ARG A 437 -8.10 19.97 9.14
C ARG A 437 -7.08 21.12 9.05
N ASP A 438 -7.12 22.03 10.02
CA ASP A 438 -6.23 23.19 10.06
C ASP A 438 -4.82 22.78 10.50
N ASP A 439 -4.71 21.85 11.46
CA ASP A 439 -3.43 21.30 11.89
C ASP A 439 -2.80 20.46 10.77
N PHE A 440 -3.56 19.62 10.09
CA PHE A 440 -3.08 18.87 8.93
C PHE A 440 -2.67 19.77 7.78
N THR A 441 -3.41 20.83 7.52
CA THR A 441 -3.05 21.82 6.48
C THR A 441 -1.73 22.53 6.84
N LYS A 442 -1.56 22.97 8.08
CA LYS A 442 -0.30 23.53 8.57
C LYS A 442 0.87 22.55 8.49
N MET A 443 0.65 21.27 8.86
CA MET A 443 1.66 20.23 8.72
C MET A 443 2.10 20.03 7.27
N LEU A 444 1.16 20.08 6.33
CA LEU A 444 1.45 19.99 4.89
C LEU A 444 2.23 21.23 4.40
N GLU A 445 1.91 22.41 4.90
CA GLU A 445 2.63 23.66 4.60
C GLU A 445 4.04 23.64 5.21
N ASN A 446 4.18 23.29 6.48
CA ASN A 446 5.47 23.16 7.16
C ASN A 446 6.35 22.09 6.48
N ALA A 447 5.76 20.99 6.04
CA ALA A 447 6.48 19.96 5.29
C ALA A 447 7.01 20.48 3.94
N LYS A 448 6.41 21.51 3.36
CA LYS A 448 6.90 22.21 2.17
C LYS A 448 8.02 23.22 2.51
N GLN A 449 7.87 23.98 3.60
CA GLN A 449 8.83 25.00 4.03
C GLN A 449 10.14 24.44 4.56
N TYR A 450 10.10 23.30 5.25
CA TYR A 450 11.31 22.65 5.80
C TYR A 450 12.40 22.33 4.75
N LYS A 451 12.08 22.43 3.49
CA LYS A 451 13.00 22.25 2.36
C LYS A 451 13.63 23.56 1.84
N GLU A 452 13.03 24.71 2.15
CA GLU A 452 13.59 26.02 1.76
C GLU A 452 14.74 26.45 2.69
N GLU A 453 14.83 25.86 3.89
CA GLU A 453 15.84 26.21 4.91
C GLU A 453 17.12 25.37 4.85
N LEU A 454 17.17 24.33 4.02
CA LEU A 454 18.44 23.64 3.76
C LEU A 454 19.34 24.50 2.86
N PRO A 455 20.59 24.75 3.22
CA PRO A 455 21.50 25.59 2.41
C PRO A 455 21.58 25.01 1.00
N SER A 456 21.17 25.80 0.02
CA SER A 456 21.41 25.47 -1.39
C SER A 456 22.91 25.56 -1.64
N GLU A 457 23.58 24.44 -1.87
CA GLU A 457 25.01 24.38 -2.30
C GLU A 457 25.27 25.10 -3.62
N GLU A 458 24.26 25.64 -4.30
CA GLU A 458 24.40 26.35 -5.59
C GLU A 458 25.03 27.74 -5.51
N LYS A 459 25.41 28.24 -4.34
CA LYS A 459 26.06 29.57 -4.21
C LYS A 459 27.57 29.53 -3.96
N SER A 460 28.18 28.34 -3.86
CA SER A 460 29.64 28.23 -3.55
C SER A 460 30.53 28.08 -4.74
N ASP A 461 30.06 27.62 -5.89
CA ASP A 461 30.93 27.30 -7.03
C ASP A 461 31.19 28.44 -8.04
N SER A 462 30.67 29.64 -7.80
CA SER A 462 30.93 30.78 -8.68
C SER A 462 32.11 31.67 -8.28
N LYS A 463 32.89 31.28 -7.26
CA LYS A 463 34.04 32.11 -6.77
C LYS A 463 35.46 31.52 -6.98
N PHE A 464 35.57 30.35 -7.59
CA PHE A 464 36.88 29.76 -7.92
C PHE A 464 37.05 29.44 -9.43
N VAL A 465 36.78 30.39 -10.30
CA VAL A 465 37.36 30.43 -11.65
C VAL A 465 37.80 31.86 -11.89
N LYS A 466 39.04 32.14 -11.53
CA LYS A 466 39.91 33.13 -12.15
C LYS A 466 41.30 32.60 -12.12
#